data_a84803c1054178203991a6629b8174be
#
_entry.id   a84803c1054178203991a6629b8174be
#
_cell.length_a   1.000
_cell.length_b   1.000
_cell.length_c   1.000
_cell.angle_alpha   90.00
_cell.angle_beta   90.00
_cell.angle_gamma   90.00
#
_symmetry.space_group_name_H-M   'P 1'
#
loop_
_entity.id
_entity.type
_entity.pdbx_description
1 polymer ?
#
loop_
_entity_poly.entity_id
_entity_poly.type
_entity_poly.pdbx_seq_one_letter_code
_entity_poly.pdbx_strand_id
1 'polypeptide(L)'
;MDDRDLLKTVMGIVGKEKCGDDCAEFACGGQVMVATTDMLHRSTDFIPGMTDWQAGWMSAAVTLSDIASMGAAPKYLLIAVGLDDWKSLEGVMQGAKDCCTKYGAEIIGGDIDRHNELTVVTTGLGLVDRRDIARRTGAWPGDLVCITGTPGQAQAWLDGFHQFEKFLFEPQPRVTEGQLLGKAGVSAMMDDSDGIALSLYDLMSVNENCGFALDSSRLPLPDGIPAEQARELALYGGGDYELIFTIAPDRFPVEGVPATVIGMVTEKKAVMVDGIPLEKRGYQHRWE
;
A
#
# COMPACT_ATOMS: atom_id res chain seq x y z
N MET A 1 15.57 16.34 0.71
CA MET A 1 14.17 16.51 0.24
C MET A 1 13.60 15.13 -0.03
N ASP A 2 12.44 14.80 0.49
CA ASP A 2 11.78 13.54 0.27
C ASP A 2 10.54 13.68 -0.62
N ASP A 3 9.90 12.57 -0.99
CA ASP A 3 8.71 12.50 -1.83
C ASP A 3 7.52 13.26 -1.21
N ARG A 4 7.34 13.16 0.12
CA ARG A 4 6.29 13.88 0.86
C ARG A 4 6.49 15.41 0.84
N ASP A 5 7.74 15.86 0.75
CA ASP A 5 8.04 17.29 0.54
C ASP A 5 7.67 17.73 -0.87
N LEU A 6 7.94 16.90 -1.88
CA LEU A 6 7.58 17.18 -3.27
C LEU A 6 6.06 17.15 -3.48
N LEU A 7 5.34 16.29 -2.78
CA LEU A 7 3.88 16.22 -2.83
C LEU A 7 3.24 17.58 -2.44
N LYS A 8 3.84 18.35 -1.53
CA LYS A 8 3.37 19.71 -1.19
C LYS A 8 3.36 20.64 -2.41
N THR A 9 4.34 20.50 -3.30
CA THR A 9 4.39 21.27 -4.56
C THR A 9 3.26 20.86 -5.49
N VAL A 10 3.01 19.54 -5.63
CA VAL A 10 1.89 19.01 -6.43
C VAL A 10 0.57 19.52 -5.88
N MET A 11 0.35 19.42 -4.56
CA MET A 11 -0.86 19.91 -3.89
C MET A 11 -1.08 21.42 -4.12
N GLY A 12 -0.01 22.21 -4.19
CA GLY A 12 -0.08 23.64 -4.48
C GLY A 12 -0.52 23.96 -5.90
N ILE A 13 -0.34 23.04 -6.85
CA ILE A 13 -0.66 23.22 -8.26
C ILE A 13 -2.05 22.65 -8.60
N VAL A 14 -2.35 21.41 -8.16
CA VAL A 14 -3.57 20.69 -8.57
C VAL A 14 -4.69 20.74 -7.53
N GLY A 15 -4.40 21.21 -6.32
CA GLY A 15 -5.33 21.26 -5.18
C GLY A 15 -5.11 20.10 -4.19
N LYS A 16 -5.15 20.43 -2.90
CA LYS A 16 -4.94 19.46 -1.81
C LYS A 16 -5.97 18.32 -1.84
N GLU A 17 -7.19 18.63 -2.22
CA GLU A 17 -8.31 17.67 -2.30
C GLU A 17 -8.12 16.60 -3.40
N LYS A 18 -7.15 16.77 -4.28
CA LYS A 18 -6.82 15.79 -5.35
C LYS A 18 -5.72 14.81 -4.97
N CYS A 19 -5.04 15.05 -3.85
CA CYS A 19 -3.81 14.34 -3.48
C CYS A 19 -3.90 13.76 -2.06
N GLY A 20 -5.10 13.47 -1.57
CA GLY A 20 -5.31 13.09 -0.16
C GLY A 20 -5.57 11.61 0.07
N ASP A 21 -5.62 10.79 -0.98
CA ASP A 21 -5.97 9.38 -0.91
C ASP A 21 -5.08 8.52 -1.81
N ASP A 22 -5.17 7.19 -1.71
CA ASP A 22 -4.39 6.24 -2.53
C ASP A 22 -4.80 6.30 -4.00
N CYS A 23 -6.09 6.54 -4.27
CA CYS A 23 -6.60 6.68 -5.63
C CYS A 23 -7.38 7.99 -5.80
N ALA A 24 -7.41 8.49 -7.03
CA ALA A 24 -8.39 9.46 -7.46
C ALA A 24 -9.77 8.82 -7.62
N GLU A 25 -10.85 9.54 -7.27
CA GLU A 25 -12.23 9.06 -7.38
C GLU A 25 -13.03 9.86 -8.41
N PHE A 26 -13.89 9.17 -9.15
CA PHE A 26 -14.90 9.82 -10.00
C PHE A 26 -16.17 8.97 -10.16
N ALA A 27 -17.29 9.65 -10.39
CA ALA A 27 -18.57 8.97 -10.54
C ALA A 27 -18.63 8.13 -11.82
N CYS A 28 -19.07 6.88 -11.69
CA CYS A 28 -19.28 5.96 -12.81
C CYS A 28 -20.65 5.30 -12.68
N GLY A 29 -21.67 5.90 -13.29
CA GLY A 29 -23.06 5.46 -13.09
C GLY A 29 -23.48 5.53 -11.63
N GLY A 30 -23.90 4.40 -11.05
CA GLY A 30 -24.29 4.27 -9.63
C GLY A 30 -23.11 3.97 -8.69
N GLN A 31 -21.92 3.72 -9.24
CA GLN A 31 -20.71 3.37 -8.50
C GLN A 31 -19.68 4.51 -8.50
N VAL A 32 -18.57 4.29 -7.82
CA VAL A 32 -17.37 5.12 -7.89
C VAL A 32 -16.28 4.32 -8.63
N MET A 33 -15.65 4.94 -9.60
CA MET A 33 -14.42 4.44 -10.20
C MET A 33 -13.24 5.07 -9.45
N VAL A 34 -12.27 4.25 -9.10
CA VAL A 34 -10.99 4.69 -8.55
C VAL A 34 -9.90 4.50 -9.58
N ALA A 35 -8.90 5.39 -9.58
CA ALA A 35 -7.76 5.34 -10.49
C ALA A 35 -6.48 5.75 -9.76
N THR A 36 -5.43 4.95 -9.95
CA THR A 36 -4.09 5.23 -9.46
C THR A 36 -3.04 4.95 -10.52
N THR A 37 -1.83 5.43 -10.31
CA THR A 37 -0.68 5.14 -11.18
C THR A 37 0.60 5.06 -10.39
N ASP A 38 1.40 4.02 -10.66
CA ASP A 38 2.69 3.76 -10.07
C ASP A 38 3.77 3.67 -11.12
N MET A 39 5.01 3.92 -10.71
CA MET A 39 6.18 3.87 -11.57
C MET A 39 7.32 3.19 -10.81
N LEU A 40 7.82 2.08 -11.35
CA LEU A 40 8.92 1.31 -10.81
C LEU A 40 10.11 1.28 -11.77
N HIS A 41 11.32 1.32 -11.21
CA HIS A 41 12.58 1.35 -11.95
C HIS A 41 13.52 0.23 -11.53
N ARG A 42 14.35 -0.24 -12.48
CA ARG A 42 15.37 -1.25 -12.16
C ARG A 42 16.36 -0.78 -11.11
N SER A 43 16.72 0.50 -11.13
CA SER A 43 17.75 1.04 -10.22
C SER A 43 17.26 1.26 -8.79
N THR A 44 15.95 1.36 -8.55
CA THR A 44 15.38 1.69 -7.24
C THR A 44 14.48 0.60 -6.67
N ASP A 45 13.69 -0.07 -7.52
CA ASP A 45 12.59 -0.92 -7.05
C ASP A 45 12.80 -2.40 -7.38
N PHE A 46 13.41 -2.71 -8.54
CA PHE A 46 13.63 -4.11 -8.93
C PHE A 46 14.95 -4.62 -8.35
N ILE A 47 14.84 -5.45 -7.31
CA ILE A 47 15.98 -5.98 -6.57
C ILE A 47 16.88 -6.85 -7.47
N PRO A 48 18.22 -6.77 -7.37
CA PRO A 48 19.11 -7.66 -8.08
C PRO A 48 18.77 -9.14 -7.84
N GLY A 49 18.55 -9.89 -8.93
CA GLY A 49 18.12 -11.29 -8.87
C GLY A 49 16.63 -11.50 -9.17
N MET A 50 15.80 -10.46 -9.19
CA MET A 50 14.44 -10.56 -9.70
C MET A 50 14.43 -10.98 -11.16
N THR A 51 13.51 -11.86 -11.50
CA THR A 51 13.21 -12.20 -12.90
C THR A 51 12.32 -11.10 -13.51
N ASP A 52 12.34 -11.00 -14.85
CA ASP A 52 11.43 -10.07 -15.55
C ASP A 52 9.95 -10.35 -15.23
N TRP A 53 9.60 -11.62 -15.01
CA TRP A 53 8.25 -12.00 -14.57
C TRP A 53 7.91 -11.42 -13.21
N GLN A 54 8.84 -11.48 -12.24
CA GLN A 54 8.65 -10.90 -10.89
C GLN A 54 8.55 -9.37 -10.94
N ALA A 55 9.37 -8.72 -11.80
CA ALA A 55 9.26 -7.28 -12.01
C ALA A 55 7.87 -6.89 -12.57
N GLY A 56 7.34 -7.66 -13.51
CA GLY A 56 5.98 -7.46 -14.04
C GLY A 56 4.90 -7.72 -12.99
N TRP A 57 5.03 -8.80 -12.21
CA TRP A 57 4.12 -9.10 -11.11
C TRP A 57 4.08 -7.95 -10.09
N MET A 58 5.26 -7.52 -9.60
CA MET A 58 5.38 -6.44 -8.63
C MET A 58 4.74 -5.14 -9.14
N SER A 59 5.04 -4.77 -10.41
CA SER A 59 4.49 -3.54 -11.00
C SER A 59 2.95 -3.53 -11.05
N ALA A 60 2.33 -4.67 -11.32
CA ALA A 60 0.88 -4.77 -11.23
C ALA A 60 0.38 -4.81 -9.78
N ALA A 61 1.08 -5.52 -8.89
CA ALA A 61 0.66 -5.73 -7.52
C ALA A 61 0.60 -4.42 -6.71
N VAL A 62 1.57 -3.52 -6.87
CA VAL A 62 1.58 -2.23 -6.16
C VAL A 62 0.35 -1.38 -6.53
N THR A 63 0.05 -1.25 -7.81
CA THR A 63 -1.14 -0.54 -8.30
C THR A 63 -2.46 -1.18 -7.84
N LEU A 64 -2.50 -2.53 -7.79
CA LEU A 64 -3.68 -3.23 -7.26
C LEU A 64 -3.81 -3.07 -5.74
N SER A 65 -2.72 -2.79 -5.02
CA SER A 65 -2.73 -2.49 -3.59
C SER A 65 -3.45 -1.18 -3.29
N ASP A 66 -3.15 -0.12 -4.04
CA ASP A 66 -3.86 1.16 -3.93
C ASP A 66 -5.38 0.99 -4.18
N ILE A 67 -5.74 0.20 -5.19
CA ILE A 67 -7.17 -0.08 -5.46
C ILE A 67 -7.80 -0.86 -4.31
N ALA A 68 -7.07 -1.80 -3.71
CA ALA A 68 -7.53 -2.58 -2.57
C ALA A 68 -7.76 -1.70 -1.34
N SER A 69 -6.86 -0.73 -1.08
CA SER A 69 -6.96 0.21 0.04
C SER A 69 -8.22 1.08 -0.01
N MET A 70 -8.76 1.31 -1.24
CA MET A 70 -10.03 2.02 -1.44
C MET A 70 -11.26 1.11 -1.32
N GLY A 71 -11.11 -0.17 -0.95
CA GLY A 71 -12.21 -1.14 -0.91
C GLY A 71 -12.74 -1.52 -2.29
N ALA A 72 -12.03 -1.18 -3.36
CA ALA A 72 -12.48 -1.34 -4.72
C ALA A 72 -12.11 -2.70 -5.31
N ALA A 73 -12.90 -3.16 -6.27
CA ALA A 73 -12.57 -4.31 -7.11
C ALA A 73 -11.76 -3.83 -8.31
N PRO A 74 -10.50 -4.27 -8.49
CA PRO A 74 -9.74 -3.99 -9.69
C PRO A 74 -10.48 -4.45 -10.94
N LYS A 75 -10.39 -3.67 -12.03
CA LYS A 75 -11.03 -3.99 -13.31
C LYS A 75 -10.05 -3.96 -14.46
N TYR A 76 -9.30 -2.89 -14.56
CA TYR A 76 -8.43 -2.68 -15.71
C TYR A 76 -7.06 -2.17 -15.29
N LEU A 77 -6.04 -2.54 -16.06
CA LEU A 77 -4.68 -2.03 -15.96
C LEU A 77 -4.22 -1.55 -17.33
N LEU A 78 -3.60 -0.38 -17.39
CA LEU A 78 -2.74 0.08 -18.46
C LEU A 78 -1.30 -0.09 -18.00
N ILE A 79 -0.42 -0.52 -18.91
CA ILE A 79 1.00 -0.73 -18.57
C ILE A 79 1.89 -0.12 -19.66
N ALA A 80 2.72 0.86 -19.28
CA ALA A 80 3.75 1.41 -20.15
C ALA A 80 5.12 0.88 -19.71
N VAL A 81 5.93 0.42 -20.67
CA VAL A 81 7.22 -0.23 -20.41
C VAL A 81 8.32 0.47 -21.18
N GLY A 82 9.23 1.11 -20.46
CA GLY A 82 10.51 1.61 -20.98
C GLY A 82 11.59 0.54 -20.87
N LEU A 83 12.25 0.20 -21.97
CA LEU A 83 13.16 -0.95 -22.09
C LEU A 83 14.57 -0.53 -22.49
N ASP A 84 15.57 -1.00 -21.76
CA ASP A 84 16.99 -1.03 -22.16
C ASP A 84 17.32 -2.32 -22.95
N ASP A 85 16.68 -3.46 -22.59
CA ASP A 85 16.71 -4.72 -23.35
C ASP A 85 15.27 -5.17 -23.68
N TRP A 86 14.94 -5.25 -24.97
CA TRP A 86 13.63 -5.68 -25.46
C TRP A 86 13.24 -7.10 -25.03
N LYS A 87 14.22 -7.95 -24.66
CA LYS A 87 13.97 -9.34 -24.23
C LYS A 87 13.21 -9.42 -22.92
N SER A 88 13.32 -8.42 -22.07
CA SER A 88 12.58 -8.36 -20.80
C SER A 88 11.07 -8.21 -20.98
N LEU A 89 10.61 -7.71 -22.15
CA LEU A 89 9.20 -7.39 -22.37
C LEU A 89 8.26 -8.58 -22.15
N GLU A 90 8.59 -9.75 -22.67
CA GLU A 90 7.73 -10.94 -22.54
C GLU A 90 7.55 -11.34 -21.09
N GLY A 91 8.64 -11.39 -20.32
CA GLY A 91 8.60 -11.72 -18.88
C GLY A 91 7.79 -10.72 -18.09
N VAL A 92 8.05 -9.43 -18.27
CA VAL A 92 7.32 -8.34 -17.59
C VAL A 92 5.81 -8.41 -17.89
N MET A 93 5.44 -8.54 -19.16
CA MET A 93 4.02 -8.59 -19.54
C MET A 93 3.33 -9.85 -19.02
N GLN A 94 4.03 -11.00 -18.99
CA GLN A 94 3.45 -12.24 -18.45
C GLN A 94 3.25 -12.13 -16.92
N GLY A 95 4.23 -11.59 -16.18
CA GLY A 95 4.12 -11.39 -14.75
C GLY A 95 2.98 -10.46 -14.38
N ALA A 96 2.87 -9.30 -15.04
CA ALA A 96 1.76 -8.37 -14.85
C ALA A 96 0.41 -9.00 -15.17
N LYS A 97 0.31 -9.77 -16.28
CA LYS A 97 -0.91 -10.49 -16.66
C LYS A 97 -1.33 -11.52 -15.62
N ASP A 98 -0.38 -12.30 -15.09
CA ASP A 98 -0.68 -13.34 -14.10
C ASP A 98 -1.16 -12.72 -12.78
N CYS A 99 -0.56 -11.60 -12.35
CA CYS A 99 -1.02 -10.81 -11.23
C CYS A 99 -2.46 -10.30 -11.47
N CYS A 100 -2.70 -9.61 -12.57
CA CYS A 100 -4.03 -9.11 -12.93
C CYS A 100 -5.08 -10.24 -12.94
N THR A 101 -4.75 -11.37 -13.57
CA THR A 101 -5.66 -12.53 -13.65
C THR A 101 -6.02 -13.06 -12.27
N LYS A 102 -5.04 -13.16 -11.37
CA LYS A 102 -5.27 -13.61 -9.98
C LYS A 102 -6.26 -12.71 -9.24
N TYR A 103 -6.20 -11.41 -9.45
CA TYR A 103 -7.01 -10.43 -8.72
C TYR A 103 -8.21 -9.89 -9.50
N GLY A 104 -8.53 -10.50 -10.66
CA GLY A 104 -9.73 -10.20 -11.43
C GLY A 104 -9.66 -8.91 -12.25
N ALA A 105 -8.45 -8.46 -12.58
CA ALA A 105 -8.20 -7.34 -13.48
C ALA A 105 -7.78 -7.81 -14.88
N GLU A 106 -7.90 -6.93 -15.87
CA GLU A 106 -7.49 -7.17 -17.26
C GLU A 106 -6.55 -6.06 -17.74
N ILE A 107 -5.45 -6.43 -18.41
CA ILE A 107 -4.60 -5.46 -19.09
C ILE A 107 -5.29 -5.07 -20.40
N ILE A 108 -5.63 -3.79 -20.55
CA ILE A 108 -6.42 -3.27 -21.68
C ILE A 108 -5.62 -2.38 -22.64
N GLY A 109 -4.35 -2.15 -22.38
CA GLY A 109 -3.48 -1.34 -23.24
C GLY A 109 -2.24 -0.86 -22.50
N GLY A 110 -1.55 0.10 -23.10
CA GLY A 110 -0.33 0.67 -22.56
C GLY A 110 0.54 1.27 -23.65
N ASP A 111 1.85 1.34 -23.39
CA ASP A 111 2.84 1.88 -24.31
C ASP A 111 4.17 1.13 -24.17
N ILE A 112 5.02 1.18 -25.22
CA ILE A 112 6.35 0.58 -25.21
C ILE A 112 7.32 1.61 -25.80
N ASP A 113 8.37 1.93 -25.05
CA ASP A 113 9.40 2.85 -25.52
C ASP A 113 10.80 2.34 -25.17
N ARG A 114 11.81 2.91 -25.80
CA ARG A 114 13.21 2.69 -25.46
C ARG A 114 13.61 3.60 -24.29
N HIS A 115 14.18 2.99 -23.26
CA HIS A 115 14.67 3.73 -22.09
C HIS A 115 16.08 3.27 -21.70
N ASN A 116 16.71 3.96 -20.76
CA ASN A 116 18.07 3.62 -20.30
C ASN A 116 18.10 2.47 -19.29
N GLU A 117 16.96 2.13 -18.70
CA GLU A 117 16.75 1.01 -17.79
C GLU A 117 15.31 0.49 -17.93
N LEU A 118 15.04 -0.70 -17.39
CA LEU A 118 13.67 -1.17 -17.27
C LEU A 118 12.90 -0.23 -16.34
N THR A 119 11.88 0.39 -16.91
CA THR A 119 10.91 1.25 -16.21
C THR A 119 9.52 0.76 -16.53
N VAL A 120 8.73 0.49 -15.51
CA VAL A 120 7.35 0.03 -15.70
C VAL A 120 6.41 1.01 -15.01
N VAL A 121 5.48 1.56 -15.79
CA VAL A 121 4.41 2.42 -15.28
C VAL A 121 3.09 1.70 -15.45
N THR A 122 2.37 1.55 -14.35
CA THR A 122 1.05 0.91 -14.33
C THR A 122 -0.01 1.92 -13.91
N THR A 123 -1.14 1.90 -14.61
CA THR A 123 -2.31 2.71 -14.23
C THR A 123 -3.48 1.76 -14.03
N GLY A 124 -3.98 1.70 -12.82
CA GLY A 124 -5.06 0.82 -12.41
C GLY A 124 -6.40 1.54 -12.32
N LEU A 125 -7.47 0.84 -12.72
CA LEU A 125 -8.85 1.28 -12.58
C LEU A 125 -9.64 0.25 -11.79
N GLY A 126 -10.34 0.69 -10.74
CA GLY A 126 -11.20 -0.15 -9.91
C GLY A 126 -12.61 0.40 -9.81
N LEU A 127 -13.55 -0.44 -9.40
CA LEU A 127 -14.95 -0.06 -9.15
C LEU A 127 -15.34 -0.45 -7.73
N VAL A 128 -16.09 0.44 -7.07
CA VAL A 128 -16.64 0.22 -5.74
C VAL A 128 -18.02 0.85 -5.61
N ASP A 129 -18.91 0.25 -4.82
CA ASP A 129 -20.17 0.88 -4.48
C ASP A 129 -19.90 2.12 -3.59
N ARG A 130 -20.63 3.21 -3.84
CA ARG A 130 -20.41 4.49 -3.13
C ARG A 130 -20.45 4.38 -1.60
N ARG A 131 -21.22 3.43 -1.06
CA ARG A 131 -21.33 3.20 0.39
C ARG A 131 -20.17 2.38 0.98
N ASP A 132 -19.45 1.64 0.13
CA ASP A 132 -18.43 0.66 0.53
C ASP A 132 -17.00 1.18 0.29
N ILE A 133 -16.88 2.41 -0.28
CA ILE A 133 -15.56 3.01 -0.52
C ILE A 133 -14.89 3.36 0.80
N ALA A 134 -13.66 2.89 0.97
CA ALA A 134 -12.77 3.30 2.04
C ALA A 134 -11.89 4.46 1.58
N ARG A 135 -11.42 5.26 2.53
CA ARG A 135 -10.53 6.41 2.29
C ARG A 135 -9.52 6.52 3.42
N ARG A 136 -8.47 7.28 3.19
CA ARG A 136 -7.55 7.68 4.27
C ARG A 136 -8.22 8.57 5.32
N THR A 137 -9.28 9.29 4.96
CA THR A 137 -10.03 10.19 5.85
C THR A 137 -11.17 9.46 6.53
N GLY A 138 -11.50 9.85 7.78
CA GLY A 138 -12.67 9.36 8.52
C GLY A 138 -12.34 8.64 9.82
N ALA A 139 -11.06 8.54 10.20
CA ALA A 139 -10.65 7.98 11.50
C ALA A 139 -11.27 8.78 12.66
N TRP A 140 -11.82 8.09 13.66
CA TRP A 140 -12.50 8.69 14.79
C TRP A 140 -11.87 8.22 16.12
N PRO A 141 -11.67 9.12 17.11
CA PRO A 141 -11.18 8.73 18.43
C PRO A 141 -12.05 7.61 19.03
N GLY A 142 -11.39 6.54 19.48
CA GLY A 142 -12.03 5.33 19.99
C GLY A 142 -12.12 4.19 18.98
N ASP A 143 -11.87 4.43 17.71
CA ASP A 143 -11.70 3.35 16.71
C ASP A 143 -10.48 2.50 17.03
N LEU A 144 -10.55 1.22 16.70
CA LEU A 144 -9.39 0.33 16.70
C LEU A 144 -8.48 0.67 15.52
N VAL A 145 -7.17 0.56 15.73
CA VAL A 145 -6.15 0.57 14.65
C VAL A 145 -5.77 -0.88 14.39
N CYS A 146 -5.94 -1.32 13.15
CA CYS A 146 -5.73 -2.70 12.73
C CYS A 146 -4.79 -2.76 11.53
N ILE A 147 -4.11 -3.91 11.38
CA ILE A 147 -3.32 -4.24 10.19
C ILE A 147 -3.63 -5.65 9.74
N THR A 148 -3.69 -5.88 8.43
CA THR A 148 -3.76 -7.22 7.85
C THR A 148 -2.39 -7.90 7.90
N GLY A 149 -2.36 -9.23 7.83
CA GLY A 149 -1.16 -10.03 7.69
C GLY A 149 -0.05 -9.75 8.73
N THR A 150 1.19 -9.76 8.27
CA THR A 150 2.40 -9.57 9.10
C THR A 150 3.35 -8.60 8.40
N PRO A 151 3.46 -7.34 8.84
CA PRO A 151 4.35 -6.34 8.25
C PRO A 151 5.83 -6.64 8.57
N GLY A 152 6.72 -6.06 7.76
CA GLY A 152 8.18 -6.16 7.92
C GLY A 152 8.80 -7.37 7.23
N GLN A 153 8.04 -8.19 6.50
CA GLN A 153 8.55 -9.39 5.84
C GLN A 153 9.37 -9.05 4.59
N ALA A 154 8.94 -8.08 3.80
CA ALA A 154 9.67 -7.63 2.62
C ALA A 154 11.03 -7.02 3.02
N GLN A 155 11.05 -6.13 4.00
CA GLN A 155 12.29 -5.55 4.54
C GLN A 155 13.17 -6.60 5.20
N ALA A 156 12.59 -7.62 5.85
CA ALA A 156 13.37 -8.71 6.46
C ALA A 156 14.25 -9.43 5.43
N TRP A 157 13.79 -9.63 4.20
CA TRP A 157 14.62 -10.21 3.15
C TRP A 157 15.83 -9.30 2.82
N LEU A 158 15.61 -7.99 2.71
CA LEU A 158 16.68 -7.02 2.48
C LEU A 158 17.73 -7.02 3.61
N ASP A 159 17.31 -7.32 4.83
CA ASP A 159 18.16 -7.44 6.01
C ASP A 159 18.84 -8.83 6.13
N GLY A 160 18.67 -9.71 5.11
CA GLY A 160 19.36 -11.00 5.01
C GLY A 160 18.56 -12.21 5.48
N PHE A 161 17.29 -12.06 5.82
CA PHE A 161 16.38 -13.17 6.18
C PHE A 161 15.71 -13.74 4.92
N HIS A 162 16.47 -14.51 4.14
CA HIS A 162 16.08 -14.93 2.78
C HIS A 162 14.85 -15.86 2.71
N GLN A 163 14.36 -16.39 3.84
CA GLN A 163 13.08 -17.12 3.88
C GLN A 163 11.85 -16.25 3.51
N PHE A 164 12.00 -14.93 3.50
CA PHE A 164 10.95 -13.97 3.15
C PHE A 164 10.99 -13.50 1.69
N GLU A 165 11.82 -14.11 0.82
CA GLU A 165 11.97 -13.72 -0.60
C GLU A 165 10.64 -13.47 -1.32
N LYS A 166 9.68 -14.36 -1.12
CA LYS A 166 8.39 -14.28 -1.80
C LYS A 166 7.61 -13.00 -1.45
N PHE A 167 7.74 -12.50 -0.23
CA PHE A 167 7.01 -11.30 0.19
C PHE A 167 7.51 -10.04 -0.51
N LEU A 168 8.81 -9.97 -0.78
CA LEU A 168 9.42 -8.86 -1.50
C LEU A 168 9.25 -8.99 -3.03
N PHE A 169 9.49 -10.18 -3.59
CA PHE A 169 9.56 -10.37 -5.04
C PHE A 169 8.18 -10.58 -5.69
N GLU A 170 7.23 -11.07 -4.93
CA GLU A 170 5.89 -11.39 -5.37
C GLU A 170 4.85 -10.84 -4.37
N PRO A 171 4.80 -9.51 -4.14
CA PRO A 171 3.86 -8.93 -3.19
C PRO A 171 2.42 -9.33 -3.52
N GLN A 172 1.61 -9.49 -2.47
CA GLN A 172 0.24 -10.00 -2.56
C GLN A 172 -0.75 -8.92 -2.10
N PRO A 173 -1.24 -8.05 -2.99
CA PRO A 173 -2.19 -7.01 -2.62
C PRO A 173 -3.46 -7.59 -2.00
N ARG A 174 -3.96 -6.95 -0.97
CA ARG A 174 -5.09 -7.40 -0.14
C ARG A 174 -6.44 -7.06 -0.75
N VAL A 175 -6.62 -7.43 -2.04
CA VAL A 175 -7.81 -7.06 -2.83
C VAL A 175 -9.12 -7.59 -2.24
N THR A 176 -9.15 -8.85 -1.82
CA THR A 176 -10.36 -9.45 -1.23
C THR A 176 -10.64 -8.84 0.14
N GLU A 177 -9.60 -8.69 0.95
CA GLU A 177 -9.67 -8.11 2.29
C GLU A 177 -10.13 -6.65 2.22
N GLY A 178 -9.59 -5.85 1.30
CA GLY A 178 -9.99 -4.46 1.10
C GLY A 178 -11.48 -4.31 0.79
N GLN A 179 -12.00 -5.15 -0.11
CA GLN A 179 -13.43 -5.15 -0.42
C GLN A 179 -14.32 -5.55 0.78
N LEU A 180 -13.86 -6.51 1.59
CA LEU A 180 -14.58 -6.92 2.81
C LEU A 180 -14.54 -5.82 3.87
N LEU A 181 -13.40 -5.15 4.04
CA LEU A 181 -13.22 -4.03 4.95
C LEU A 181 -14.08 -2.82 4.55
N GLY A 182 -14.14 -2.48 3.26
CA GLY A 182 -15.02 -1.44 2.75
C GLY A 182 -16.50 -1.73 3.07
N LYS A 183 -16.97 -2.96 2.81
CA LYS A 183 -18.33 -3.40 3.15
C LYS A 183 -18.62 -3.39 4.64
N ALA A 184 -17.62 -3.69 5.48
CA ALA A 184 -17.73 -3.62 6.94
C ALA A 184 -17.80 -2.17 7.45
N GLY A 185 -17.47 -1.19 6.60
CA GLY A 185 -17.51 0.23 6.92
C GLY A 185 -16.36 0.63 7.85
N VAL A 186 -15.13 0.32 7.44
CA VAL A 186 -13.92 0.89 8.06
C VAL A 186 -14.00 2.41 8.03
N SER A 187 -13.49 3.06 9.05
CA SER A 187 -13.54 4.52 9.15
C SER A 187 -12.42 5.21 8.38
N ALA A 188 -11.24 4.61 8.33
CA ALA A 188 -10.14 5.01 7.44
C ALA A 188 -9.33 3.78 7.03
N MET A 189 -8.71 3.83 5.85
CA MET A 189 -7.87 2.74 5.34
C MET A 189 -6.83 3.30 4.35
N MET A 190 -5.66 2.68 4.32
CA MET A 190 -4.63 2.83 3.29
C MET A 190 -3.81 1.54 3.20
N ASP A 191 -3.04 1.36 2.15
CA ASP A 191 -2.05 0.29 2.12
C ASP A 191 -0.77 0.66 2.90
N ASP A 192 -0.03 -0.35 3.34
CA ASP A 192 1.22 -0.21 4.08
C ASP A 192 2.40 -0.51 3.15
N SER A 193 2.69 0.43 2.25
CA SER A 193 3.81 0.37 1.31
C SER A 193 5.13 0.86 1.91
N ASP A 194 5.07 1.84 2.83
CA ASP A 194 6.22 2.56 3.38
C ASP A 194 6.55 2.23 4.84
N GLY A 195 5.75 1.35 5.45
CA GLY A 195 5.84 0.96 6.86
C GLY A 195 4.82 1.66 7.76
N ILE A 196 4.35 0.93 8.78
CA ILE A 196 3.29 1.36 9.71
C ILE A 196 3.50 2.78 10.24
N ALA A 197 4.74 3.13 10.60
CA ALA A 197 5.03 4.44 11.16
C ALA A 197 4.68 5.57 10.20
N LEU A 198 5.14 5.51 8.94
CA LEU A 198 4.82 6.53 7.93
C LEU A 198 3.35 6.51 7.57
N SER A 199 2.74 5.34 7.40
CA SER A 199 1.32 5.18 7.10
C SER A 199 0.44 5.86 8.16
N LEU A 200 0.76 5.71 9.45
CA LEU A 200 0.03 6.40 10.52
C LEU A 200 0.26 7.92 10.54
N TYR A 201 1.44 8.40 10.18
CA TYR A 201 1.66 9.84 10.02
C TYR A 201 0.90 10.41 8.82
N ASP A 202 0.79 9.65 7.74
CA ASP A 202 0.02 10.06 6.57
C ASP A 202 -1.49 10.06 6.87
N LEU A 203 -2.02 9.03 7.53
CA LEU A 203 -3.39 9.02 8.05
C LEU A 203 -3.64 10.21 9.00
N MET A 204 -2.71 10.52 9.91
CA MET A 204 -2.83 11.66 10.82
C MET A 204 -2.85 13.01 10.07
N SER A 205 -2.18 13.09 8.93
CA SER A 205 -2.10 14.33 8.13
C SER A 205 -3.42 14.72 7.49
N VAL A 206 -4.28 13.74 7.19
CA VAL A 206 -5.60 13.93 6.57
C VAL A 206 -6.76 13.82 7.57
N ASN A 207 -6.48 13.43 8.83
CA ASN A 207 -7.44 13.36 9.94
C ASN A 207 -7.05 14.38 11.00
N GLU A 208 -7.63 15.58 10.95
CA GLU A 208 -7.14 16.75 11.72
C GLU A 208 -7.28 16.63 13.23
N ASN A 209 -8.26 15.84 13.73
CA ASN A 209 -8.67 15.80 15.12
C ASN A 209 -8.30 14.50 15.85
N CYS A 210 -7.40 13.71 15.29
CA CYS A 210 -7.01 12.45 15.91
C CYS A 210 -5.51 12.16 15.76
N GLY A 211 -5.04 11.22 16.57
CA GLY A 211 -3.75 10.59 16.48
C GLY A 211 -3.88 9.09 16.75
N PHE A 212 -2.78 8.40 16.88
CA PHE A 212 -2.75 6.95 16.98
C PHE A 212 -1.87 6.50 18.12
N ALA A 213 -2.35 5.55 18.92
CA ALA A 213 -1.61 4.94 20.02
C ALA A 213 -1.50 3.43 19.78
N LEU A 214 -0.29 2.96 19.53
CA LEU A 214 0.02 1.55 19.32
C LEU A 214 0.46 0.87 20.62
N ASP A 215 0.19 -0.43 20.68
CA ASP A 215 0.71 -1.39 21.66
C ASP A 215 1.69 -2.32 20.95
N SER A 216 2.98 -2.18 21.20
CA SER A 216 4.02 -2.96 20.51
C SER A 216 3.92 -4.46 20.80
N SER A 217 3.28 -4.85 21.90
CA SER A 217 3.06 -6.27 22.23
C SER A 217 2.02 -6.96 21.33
N ARG A 218 1.23 -6.19 20.61
CA ARG A 218 0.19 -6.66 19.69
C ARG A 218 0.60 -6.68 18.22
N LEU A 219 1.78 -6.14 17.91
CA LEU A 219 2.26 -6.16 16.52
C LEU A 219 2.45 -7.61 16.06
N PRO A 220 1.87 -8.00 14.92
CA PRO A 220 2.23 -9.27 14.30
C PRO A 220 3.67 -9.17 13.77
N LEU A 221 4.53 -10.07 14.24
CA LEU A 221 5.96 -10.01 13.95
C LEU A 221 6.38 -11.14 13.01
N PRO A 222 7.32 -10.90 12.09
CA PRO A 222 7.89 -11.95 11.23
C PRO A 222 8.56 -13.03 12.06
N ASP A 223 8.23 -14.30 11.76
CA ASP A 223 8.76 -15.46 12.48
C ASP A 223 10.24 -15.69 12.20
N GLY A 224 10.97 -16.19 13.21
CA GLY A 224 12.38 -16.56 13.08
C GLY A 224 13.37 -15.38 13.12
N ILE A 225 12.90 -14.20 13.49
CA ILE A 225 13.69 -12.98 13.69
C ILE A 225 13.73 -12.62 15.18
N PRO A 226 14.86 -12.13 15.72
CA PRO A 226 14.91 -11.64 17.10
C PRO A 226 13.84 -10.58 17.36
N ALA A 227 13.13 -10.65 18.48
CA ALA A 227 11.91 -9.88 18.72
C ALA A 227 12.09 -8.35 18.61
N GLU A 228 13.25 -7.82 19.02
CA GLU A 228 13.55 -6.38 18.89
C GLU A 228 13.68 -5.99 17.42
N GLN A 229 14.44 -6.76 16.62
CA GLN A 229 14.60 -6.53 15.20
C GLN A 229 13.27 -6.74 14.44
N ALA A 230 12.50 -7.76 14.82
CA ALA A 230 11.18 -7.99 14.21
C ALA A 230 10.20 -6.83 14.44
N ARG A 231 10.22 -6.19 15.63
CA ARG A 231 9.43 -4.97 15.89
C ARG A 231 9.89 -3.79 15.05
N GLU A 232 11.19 -3.62 14.93
CA GLU A 232 11.79 -2.58 14.09
C GLU A 232 11.34 -2.74 12.63
N LEU A 233 11.42 -3.95 12.09
CA LEU A 233 10.96 -4.29 10.75
C LEU A 233 9.46 -4.06 10.58
N ALA A 234 8.64 -4.51 11.54
CA ALA A 234 7.19 -4.34 11.48
C ALA A 234 6.75 -2.86 11.53
N LEU A 235 7.47 -2.00 12.26
CA LEU A 235 7.11 -0.58 12.38
C LEU A 235 7.59 0.26 11.20
N TYR A 236 8.73 -0.09 10.61
CA TYR A 236 9.43 0.80 9.68
C TYR A 236 9.80 0.15 8.33
N GLY A 237 9.62 -1.15 8.19
CA GLY A 237 9.83 -1.86 6.93
C GLY A 237 8.73 -1.55 5.94
N GLY A 238 9.11 -1.28 4.68
CA GLY A 238 8.17 -1.10 3.59
C GLY A 238 8.11 -2.31 2.67
N GLY A 239 7.18 -2.28 1.72
CA GLY A 239 7.06 -3.25 0.64
C GLY A 239 6.18 -4.46 0.92
N ASP A 240 5.46 -4.49 2.03
CA ASP A 240 4.57 -5.61 2.38
C ASP A 240 3.18 -5.51 1.74
N TYR A 241 2.71 -4.29 1.44
CA TYR A 241 1.40 -4.01 0.83
C TYR A 241 0.24 -4.64 1.61
N GLU A 242 0.34 -4.63 2.94
CA GLU A 242 -0.74 -4.92 3.85
C GLU A 242 -1.72 -3.73 3.93
N LEU A 243 -2.90 -3.91 4.53
CA LEU A 243 -3.84 -2.82 4.76
C LEU A 243 -3.78 -2.39 6.22
N ILE A 244 -3.50 -1.11 6.47
CA ILE A 244 -3.70 -0.47 7.76
C ILE A 244 -5.04 0.27 7.74
N PHE A 245 -5.88 0.01 8.75
CA PHE A 245 -7.21 0.58 8.78
C PHE A 245 -7.68 0.88 10.20
N THR A 246 -8.69 1.75 10.29
CA THR A 246 -9.41 2.04 11.53
C THR A 246 -10.85 1.59 11.44
N ILE A 247 -11.41 1.09 12.54
CA ILE A 247 -12.76 0.55 12.57
C ILE A 247 -13.38 0.69 13.96
N ALA A 248 -14.69 0.95 14.03
CA ALA A 248 -15.41 0.96 15.29
C ALA A 248 -15.32 -0.40 15.99
N PRO A 249 -15.12 -0.46 17.33
CA PRO A 249 -14.90 -1.70 18.07
C PRO A 249 -16.00 -2.76 17.90
N ASP A 250 -17.23 -2.33 17.71
CA ASP A 250 -18.41 -3.20 17.54
C ASP A 250 -18.51 -3.84 16.15
N ARG A 251 -17.67 -3.40 15.20
CA ARG A 251 -17.58 -3.96 13.83
C ARG A 251 -16.39 -4.89 13.63
N PHE A 252 -15.51 -5.01 14.62
CA PHE A 252 -14.36 -5.91 14.56
C PHE A 252 -14.64 -7.18 15.41
N PRO A 253 -14.20 -8.39 14.99
CA PRO A 253 -13.45 -8.69 13.77
C PRO A 253 -14.33 -8.71 12.51
N VAL A 254 -13.69 -8.47 11.34
CA VAL A 254 -14.35 -8.61 10.03
C VAL A 254 -14.15 -10.03 9.52
N GLU A 255 -15.26 -10.73 9.25
CA GLU A 255 -15.21 -12.11 8.76
C GLU A 255 -14.46 -12.20 7.42
N GLY A 256 -13.54 -13.17 7.33
CA GLY A 256 -12.72 -13.40 6.14
C GLY A 256 -11.50 -12.45 6.01
N VAL A 257 -11.28 -11.54 6.97
CA VAL A 257 -10.11 -10.66 6.98
C VAL A 257 -9.17 -11.05 8.13
N PRO A 258 -7.99 -11.63 7.82
CA PRO A 258 -6.97 -11.90 8.84
C PRO A 258 -6.28 -10.58 9.22
N ALA A 259 -6.76 -9.95 10.29
CA ALA A 259 -6.22 -8.68 10.77
C ALA A 259 -6.00 -8.71 12.29
N THR A 260 -5.02 -7.94 12.73
CA THR A 260 -4.63 -7.79 14.14
C THR A 260 -4.92 -6.37 14.60
N VAL A 261 -5.54 -6.22 15.79
CA VAL A 261 -5.66 -4.93 16.46
C VAL A 261 -4.31 -4.58 17.06
N ILE A 262 -3.69 -3.50 16.56
CA ILE A 262 -2.37 -3.04 16.98
C ILE A 262 -2.41 -1.78 17.86
N GLY A 263 -3.59 -1.16 18.01
CA GLY A 263 -3.74 0.06 18.78
C GLY A 263 -5.13 0.65 18.73
N MET A 264 -5.21 1.96 18.98
CA MET A 264 -6.46 2.72 18.88
C MET A 264 -6.23 4.16 18.42
N VAL A 265 -7.28 4.74 17.85
CA VAL A 265 -7.34 6.16 17.49
C VAL A 265 -7.58 6.99 18.78
N THR A 266 -6.85 8.08 18.95
CA THR A 266 -6.89 8.95 20.14
C THR A 266 -7.21 10.39 19.75
N GLU A 267 -7.71 11.19 20.73
CA GLU A 267 -7.93 12.63 20.56
C GLU A 267 -6.62 13.43 20.45
N LYS A 268 -5.53 12.90 21.01
CA LYS A 268 -4.23 13.56 20.99
C LYS A 268 -3.61 13.40 19.60
N LYS A 269 -3.40 14.50 18.88
CA LYS A 269 -2.75 14.53 17.55
C LYS A 269 -1.24 14.17 17.66
N ALA A 270 -0.96 12.89 17.82
CA ALA A 270 0.38 12.32 17.88
C ALA A 270 0.33 10.84 17.47
N VAL A 271 1.41 10.33 16.91
CA VAL A 271 1.60 8.89 16.71
C VAL A 271 2.50 8.38 17.82
N MET A 272 2.01 7.44 18.60
CA MET A 272 2.66 6.92 19.81
C MET A 272 2.78 5.40 19.75
N VAL A 273 3.83 4.83 20.31
CA VAL A 273 3.96 3.40 20.63
C VAL A 273 4.36 3.27 22.10
N ASP A 274 3.60 2.47 22.87
CA ASP A 274 3.82 2.25 24.32
C ASP A 274 3.97 3.55 25.11
N GLY A 275 3.22 4.59 24.70
CA GLY A 275 3.26 5.91 25.34
C GLY A 275 4.43 6.81 24.93
N ILE A 276 5.29 6.37 24.01
CA ILE A 276 6.44 7.13 23.50
C ILE A 276 6.12 7.59 22.07
N PRO A 277 6.50 8.83 21.67
CA PRO A 277 6.35 9.26 20.27
C PRO A 277 7.05 8.31 19.30
N LEU A 278 6.30 7.80 18.31
CA LEU A 278 6.86 6.98 17.25
C LEU A 278 7.69 7.84 16.31
N GLU A 279 8.88 7.38 15.95
CA GLU A 279 9.72 8.10 15.00
C GLU A 279 9.06 8.13 13.61
N LYS A 280 9.07 9.29 12.95
CA LYS A 280 8.55 9.43 11.58
C LYS A 280 9.61 8.97 10.59
N ARG A 281 9.70 7.67 10.35
CA ARG A 281 10.58 7.06 9.35
C ARG A 281 9.97 5.81 8.73
N GLY A 282 10.51 5.39 7.62
CA GLY A 282 10.11 4.27 6.80
C GLY A 282 10.78 4.39 5.44
N TYR A 283 10.24 3.74 4.44
CA TYR A 283 10.74 3.89 3.08
C TYR A 283 10.38 5.28 2.52
N GLN A 284 11.33 5.93 1.89
CA GLN A 284 11.15 7.24 1.26
C GLN A 284 12.13 7.40 0.10
N HIS A 285 11.64 7.88 -1.03
CA HIS A 285 12.52 8.38 -2.08
C HIS A 285 13.19 9.69 -1.61
N ARG A 286 14.50 9.80 -1.81
CA ARG A 286 15.26 10.98 -1.42
C ARG A 286 16.02 11.57 -2.61
N TRP A 287 15.92 12.87 -2.75
CA TRP A 287 16.72 13.64 -3.71
C TRP A 287 17.80 14.41 -2.97
N GLU A 288 19.03 14.37 -3.50
CA GLU A 288 20.18 15.11 -2.98
C GLU A 288 20.00 16.63 -3.09
#